data_28dc74667d19b44594dc4ce2e68755ad
#
_entry.id   28dc74667d19b44594dc4ce2e68755ad
#
_cell.length_a   1.000
_cell.length_b   1.000
_cell.length_c   1.000
_cell.angle_alpha   90.00
_cell.angle_beta   90.00
_cell.angle_gamma   90.00
#
_symmetry.space_group_name_H-M   'P 1'
#
loop_
_entity.id
_entity.type
_entity.pdbx_description
1 polymer ?
#
loop_
_entity_poly.entity_id
_entity_poly.type
_entity_poly.pdbx_seq_one_letter_code
_entity_poly.pdbx_strand_id
1 'polypeptide(L)'
;MFIYEKKLQYPVKIRSTNPALAKFIISQNGGPDGELGASLRYLSQRYAMPYPELKGLLTDIGTEELGHLEMIGAVVHQLTRDMTIDEVKQAGFDAYFVDHTAGVYPTAASGFPWSAGSMQVKGDVIADLSEDLAAEQKARVTYDNILRLSDDPDVNNVMRYLREREVVHYQRFGEALRLATDKMNEKNFYAVNPAFDR
;
A
#
# COMPACT_ATOMS: atom_id res chain seq x y z
N MET A 1 -14.25 -9.87 -12.83
CA MET A 1 -15.27 -9.40 -11.87
C MET A 1 -14.56 -9.17 -10.54
N PHE A 2 -14.79 -8.05 -9.88
CA PHE A 2 -14.30 -7.77 -8.53
C PHE A 2 -15.32 -8.33 -7.52
N ILE A 3 -14.85 -9.14 -6.56
CA ILE A 3 -15.70 -9.70 -5.51
C ILE A 3 -15.24 -9.09 -4.19
N TYR A 4 -16.18 -8.46 -3.46
CA TYR A 4 -15.95 -7.89 -2.15
C TYR A 4 -16.61 -8.78 -1.07
N GLU A 5 -15.80 -9.27 -0.16
CA GLU A 5 -16.28 -9.90 1.07
C GLU A 5 -16.40 -8.84 2.15
N LYS A 6 -17.58 -8.70 2.77
CA LYS A 6 -17.84 -7.72 3.87
C LYS A 6 -17.10 -8.09 5.16
N LYS A 7 -15.78 -8.26 5.05
CA LYS A 7 -14.92 -8.76 6.10
C LYS A 7 -13.50 -8.23 5.88
N LEU A 8 -12.92 -7.62 6.90
CA LEU A 8 -11.51 -7.25 6.86
C LEU A 8 -10.62 -8.48 6.85
N GLN A 9 -9.51 -8.42 6.14
CA GLN A 9 -8.52 -9.50 6.06
C GLN A 9 -7.91 -9.83 7.42
N TYR A 10 -7.73 -8.83 8.27
CA TYR A 10 -7.35 -8.96 9.68
C TYR A 10 -8.26 -8.07 10.53
N PRO A 11 -8.67 -8.49 11.75
CA PRO A 11 -9.56 -7.71 12.59
C PRO A 11 -8.94 -6.38 13.03
N VAL A 12 -9.68 -5.28 12.85
CA VAL A 12 -9.32 -3.94 13.36
C VAL A 12 -10.26 -3.59 14.51
N LYS A 13 -9.75 -3.58 15.73
CA LYS A 13 -10.49 -3.29 16.96
C LYS A 13 -9.65 -2.40 17.86
N ILE A 14 -9.76 -1.08 17.69
CA ILE A 14 -9.02 -0.09 18.46
C ILE A 14 -9.97 0.50 19.51
N ARG A 15 -9.57 0.44 20.77
CA ARG A 15 -10.39 0.82 21.91
C ARG A 15 -10.38 2.31 22.19
N SER A 16 -9.25 2.96 21.99
CA SER A 16 -9.04 4.37 22.34
C SER A 16 -8.78 5.23 21.12
N THR A 17 -9.34 6.43 21.11
CA THR A 17 -9.01 7.46 20.12
C THR A 17 -7.58 7.95 20.29
N ASN A 18 -6.92 8.25 19.19
CA ASN A 18 -5.59 8.87 19.15
C ASN A 18 -5.37 9.59 17.82
N PRO A 19 -5.85 10.83 17.68
CA PRO A 19 -5.66 11.59 16.44
C PRO A 19 -4.19 11.85 16.07
N ALA A 20 -3.30 11.94 17.06
CA ALA A 20 -1.87 12.11 16.81
C ALA A 20 -1.28 10.89 16.07
N LEU A 21 -1.69 9.68 16.47
CA LEU A 21 -1.25 8.46 15.81
C LEU A 21 -1.89 8.29 14.43
N ALA A 22 -3.19 8.62 14.30
CA ALA A 22 -3.90 8.60 13.01
C ALA A 22 -3.21 9.47 11.95
N LYS A 23 -2.66 10.62 12.35
CA LYS A 23 -1.92 11.54 11.50
C LYS A 23 -0.70 10.90 10.82
N PHE A 24 -0.05 9.94 11.46
CA PHE A 24 1.07 9.22 10.86
C PHE A 24 0.60 8.04 10.03
N ILE A 25 -0.39 7.30 10.52
CA ILE A 25 -0.90 6.09 9.88
C ILE A 25 -1.58 6.40 8.53
N ILE A 26 -2.16 7.58 8.37
CA ILE A 26 -2.78 8.00 7.11
C ILE A 26 -1.82 7.93 5.92
N SER A 27 -0.49 7.99 6.14
CA SER A 27 0.51 7.79 5.10
C SER A 27 0.41 6.43 4.42
N GLN A 28 -0.02 5.39 5.13
CA GLN A 28 -0.24 4.07 4.55
C GLN A 28 -1.57 3.99 3.79
N ASN A 29 -2.48 4.96 3.94
CA ASN A 29 -3.66 5.07 3.09
C ASN A 29 -3.30 5.75 1.75
N GLY A 30 -2.82 6.98 1.78
CA GLY A 30 -2.66 7.82 0.59
C GLY A 30 -1.30 8.47 0.42
N GLY A 31 -0.30 8.08 1.20
CA GLY A 31 1.08 8.50 0.96
C GLY A 31 1.69 7.86 -0.30
N PRO A 32 2.88 8.32 -0.72
CA PRO A 32 3.52 7.84 -1.95
C PRO A 32 3.84 6.34 -1.95
N ASP A 33 4.04 5.76 -0.77
CA ASP A 33 4.34 4.35 -0.57
C ASP A 33 3.21 3.62 0.18
N GLY A 34 1.98 4.18 0.14
CA GLY A 34 0.80 3.62 0.79
C GLY A 34 0.00 2.69 -0.12
N GLU A 35 -0.99 2.02 0.47
CA GLU A 35 -1.75 0.92 -0.12
C GLU A 35 -2.53 1.33 -1.39
N LEU A 36 -3.06 2.56 -1.44
CA LEU A 36 -3.74 3.06 -2.64
C LEU A 36 -2.80 3.11 -3.84
N GLY A 37 -1.59 3.63 -3.63
CA GLY A 37 -0.56 3.70 -4.66
C GLY A 37 -0.07 2.31 -5.09
N ALA A 38 0.15 1.40 -4.14
CA ALA A 38 0.56 0.02 -4.38
C ALA A 38 -0.49 -0.72 -5.23
N SER A 39 -1.75 -0.72 -4.80
CA SER A 39 -2.83 -1.38 -5.54
C SER A 39 -2.94 -0.88 -6.98
N LEU A 40 -3.03 0.44 -7.19
CA LEU A 40 -3.20 1.01 -8.52
C LEU A 40 -1.97 0.78 -9.41
N ARG A 41 -0.76 0.77 -8.85
CA ARG A 41 0.47 0.43 -9.57
C ARG A 41 0.39 -0.98 -10.14
N TYR A 42 0.18 -1.99 -9.31
CA TYR A 42 0.16 -3.39 -9.72
C TYR A 42 -0.99 -3.72 -10.65
N LEU A 43 -2.18 -3.22 -10.38
CA LEU A 43 -3.35 -3.39 -11.24
C LEU A 43 -3.22 -2.69 -12.60
N SER A 44 -2.38 -1.67 -12.71
CA SER A 44 -2.06 -1.01 -13.99
C SER A 44 -0.97 -1.76 -14.75
N GLN A 45 0.10 -2.17 -14.08
CA GLN A 45 1.24 -2.88 -14.69
C GLN A 45 0.84 -4.24 -15.25
N ARG A 46 -0.14 -4.94 -14.64
CA ARG A 46 -0.58 -6.28 -15.08
C ARG A 46 -0.95 -6.38 -16.55
N TYR A 47 -1.43 -5.28 -17.16
CA TYR A 47 -1.84 -5.29 -18.57
C TYR A 47 -0.68 -5.42 -19.54
N ALA A 48 0.50 -4.95 -19.17
CA ALA A 48 1.72 -5.03 -19.96
C ALA A 48 2.56 -6.29 -19.67
N MET A 49 2.21 -7.09 -18.66
CA MET A 49 2.96 -8.30 -18.35
C MET A 49 2.83 -9.34 -19.48
N PRO A 50 3.98 -9.88 -19.97
CA PRO A 50 3.98 -10.78 -21.13
C PRO A 50 3.51 -12.20 -20.80
N TYR A 51 3.60 -12.61 -19.52
CA TYR A 51 3.33 -13.99 -19.11
C TYR A 51 2.10 -14.08 -18.22
N PRO A 52 1.23 -15.09 -18.41
CA PRO A 52 -0.01 -15.25 -17.63
C PRO A 52 0.25 -15.31 -16.11
N GLU A 53 1.35 -15.94 -15.69
CA GLU A 53 1.72 -16.10 -14.29
C GLU A 53 1.98 -14.73 -13.65
N LEU A 54 2.64 -13.83 -14.37
CA LEU A 54 2.90 -12.46 -13.89
C LEU A 54 1.62 -11.63 -13.84
N LYS A 55 0.74 -11.76 -14.84
CA LYS A 55 -0.58 -11.10 -14.82
C LYS A 55 -1.40 -11.55 -13.63
N GLY A 56 -1.40 -12.85 -13.34
CA GLY A 56 -2.08 -13.42 -12.18
C GLY A 56 -1.52 -12.87 -10.87
N LEU A 57 -0.20 -12.88 -10.72
CA LEU A 57 0.48 -12.39 -9.54
C LEU A 57 0.16 -10.91 -9.24
N LEU A 58 0.30 -10.03 -10.24
CA LEU A 58 0.03 -8.61 -10.05
C LEU A 58 -1.46 -8.33 -9.78
N THR A 59 -2.36 -9.17 -10.32
CA THR A 59 -3.78 -9.08 -10.01
C THR A 59 -4.05 -9.49 -8.56
N ASP A 60 -3.44 -10.57 -8.12
CA ASP A 60 -3.61 -11.12 -6.78
C ASP A 60 -3.10 -10.14 -5.71
N ILE A 61 -1.85 -9.69 -5.83
CA ILE A 61 -1.28 -8.72 -4.91
C ILE A 61 -2.02 -7.39 -4.99
N GLY A 62 -2.25 -6.84 -6.19
CA GLY A 62 -2.92 -5.54 -6.34
C GLY A 62 -4.35 -5.51 -5.79
N THR A 63 -5.07 -6.63 -5.80
CA THR A 63 -6.38 -6.72 -5.14
C THR A 63 -6.26 -6.93 -3.63
N GLU A 64 -5.21 -7.59 -3.15
CA GLU A 64 -4.93 -7.69 -1.71
C GLU A 64 -4.65 -6.32 -1.11
N GLU A 65 -3.92 -5.44 -1.82
CA GLU A 65 -3.65 -4.06 -1.37
C GLU A 65 -4.92 -3.20 -1.21
N LEU A 66 -6.01 -3.50 -1.94
CA LEU A 66 -7.31 -2.88 -1.67
C LEU A 66 -7.87 -3.30 -0.30
N GLY A 67 -7.63 -4.53 0.12
CA GLY A 67 -7.97 -5.03 1.45
C GLY A 67 -7.12 -4.34 2.54
N HIS A 68 -5.83 -4.14 2.29
CA HIS A 68 -4.93 -3.41 3.19
C HIS A 68 -5.35 -1.94 3.29
N LEU A 69 -5.68 -1.29 2.18
CA LEU A 69 -6.24 0.07 2.16
C LEU A 69 -7.49 0.18 3.05
N GLU A 70 -8.41 -0.78 2.95
CA GLU A 70 -9.61 -0.86 3.80
C GLU A 70 -9.23 -0.99 5.28
N MET A 71 -8.24 -1.81 5.62
CA MET A 71 -7.77 -1.98 7.00
C MET A 71 -7.17 -0.69 7.55
N ILE A 72 -6.32 0.00 6.78
CA ILE A 72 -5.74 1.30 7.18
C ILE A 72 -6.85 2.34 7.36
N GLY A 73 -7.81 2.40 6.45
CA GLY A 73 -8.99 3.26 6.59
C GLY A 73 -9.76 2.99 7.88
N ALA A 74 -9.97 1.71 8.23
CA ALA A 74 -10.63 1.31 9.47
C ALA A 74 -9.82 1.71 10.72
N VAL A 75 -8.48 1.61 10.68
CA VAL A 75 -7.59 2.06 11.77
C VAL A 75 -7.71 3.57 11.96
N VAL A 76 -7.55 4.35 10.90
CA VAL A 76 -7.65 5.83 10.96
C VAL A 76 -9.02 6.25 11.47
N HIS A 77 -10.11 5.65 10.95
CA HIS A 77 -11.47 5.93 11.41
C HIS A 77 -11.64 5.65 12.91
N GLN A 78 -11.17 4.50 13.40
CA GLN A 78 -11.32 4.15 14.82
C GLN A 78 -10.44 5.00 15.74
N LEU A 79 -9.31 5.50 15.27
CA LEU A 79 -8.45 6.44 16.01
C LEU A 79 -9.00 7.86 16.08
N THR A 80 -9.89 8.24 15.15
CA THR A 80 -10.43 9.60 15.04
C THR A 80 -11.92 9.72 15.36
N ARG A 81 -12.61 8.60 15.58
CA ARG A 81 -14.03 8.60 15.97
C ARG A 81 -14.22 9.33 17.30
N ASP A 82 -15.26 10.13 17.38
CA ASP A 82 -15.68 10.82 18.60
C ASP A 82 -14.59 11.71 19.24
N MET A 83 -13.54 12.11 18.50
CA MET A 83 -12.51 13.02 19.02
C MET A 83 -13.10 14.39 19.31
N THR A 84 -12.68 14.97 20.42
CA THR A 84 -13.03 16.32 20.83
C THR A 84 -12.18 17.36 20.10
N ILE A 85 -12.64 18.61 20.04
CA ILE A 85 -11.87 19.72 19.46
C ILE A 85 -10.54 19.95 20.22
N ASP A 86 -10.52 19.70 21.51
CA ASP A 86 -9.28 19.83 22.30
C ASP A 86 -8.28 18.74 21.93
N GLU A 87 -8.71 17.50 21.73
CA GLU A 87 -7.85 16.41 21.21
C GLU A 87 -7.32 16.72 19.81
N VAL A 88 -8.15 17.27 18.91
CA VAL A 88 -7.73 17.73 17.58
C VAL A 88 -6.58 18.71 17.67
N LYS A 89 -6.70 19.75 18.53
CA LYS A 89 -5.68 20.77 18.73
C LYS A 89 -4.41 20.22 19.36
N GLN A 90 -4.55 19.42 20.43
CA GLN A 90 -3.42 18.83 21.14
C GLN A 90 -2.60 17.87 20.25
N ALA A 91 -3.29 17.14 19.38
CA ALA A 91 -2.67 16.23 18.42
C ALA A 91 -2.02 16.93 17.22
N GLY A 92 -2.27 18.23 17.02
CA GLY A 92 -1.88 18.94 15.79
C GLY A 92 -2.59 18.36 14.56
N PHE A 93 -3.85 17.94 14.74
CA PHE A 93 -4.70 17.37 13.69
C PHE A 93 -5.61 18.43 13.04
N ASP A 94 -5.49 19.66 13.50
CA ASP A 94 -6.33 20.80 13.13
C ASP A 94 -6.31 21.11 11.63
N ALA A 95 -5.15 21.08 10.99
CA ALA A 95 -5.05 21.31 9.54
C ALA A 95 -5.83 20.27 8.73
N TYR A 96 -5.69 18.99 9.10
CA TYR A 96 -6.46 17.92 8.46
C TYR A 96 -7.96 18.06 8.75
N PHE A 97 -8.30 18.37 10.00
CA PHE A 97 -9.68 18.49 10.44
C PHE A 97 -10.45 19.62 9.72
N VAL A 98 -9.80 20.74 9.42
CA VAL A 98 -10.43 21.86 8.70
C VAL A 98 -10.90 21.42 7.31
N ASP A 99 -10.10 20.64 6.61
CA ASP A 99 -10.40 20.23 5.24
C ASP A 99 -11.28 18.95 5.18
N HIS A 100 -11.09 18.03 6.13
CA HIS A 100 -11.63 16.67 6.01
C HIS A 100 -12.43 16.20 7.23
N THR A 101 -12.48 16.97 8.33
CA THR A 101 -13.06 16.54 9.61
C THR A 101 -12.45 15.21 10.09
N ALA A 102 -13.28 14.17 10.35
CA ALA A 102 -12.85 12.80 10.65
C ALA A 102 -12.94 11.88 9.42
N GLY A 103 -13.07 12.43 8.22
CA GLY A 103 -13.10 11.65 6.98
C GLY A 103 -11.73 11.03 6.69
N VAL A 104 -11.71 9.83 6.14
CA VAL A 104 -10.48 9.17 5.69
C VAL A 104 -10.15 9.69 4.29
N TYR A 105 -9.26 10.66 4.22
CA TYR A 105 -8.83 11.26 2.98
C TYR A 105 -7.44 10.74 2.58
N PRO A 106 -7.23 10.27 1.33
CA PRO A 106 -5.97 9.69 0.91
C PRO A 106 -4.87 10.76 0.80
N THR A 107 -4.06 10.86 1.86
CA THR A 107 -2.96 11.81 1.97
C THR A 107 -1.78 11.18 2.70
N ALA A 108 -0.59 11.78 2.52
CA ALA A 108 0.56 11.50 3.37
C ALA A 108 0.43 12.21 4.73
N ALA A 109 1.20 11.79 5.74
CA ALA A 109 1.29 12.47 7.04
C ALA A 109 1.73 13.94 6.94
N SER A 110 2.47 14.28 5.89
CA SER A 110 2.88 15.65 5.55
C SER A 110 1.73 16.53 5.04
N GLY A 111 0.55 15.95 4.77
CA GLY A 111 -0.58 16.66 4.16
C GLY A 111 -0.57 16.66 2.62
N PHE A 112 0.45 16.05 1.99
CA PHE A 112 0.48 15.92 0.53
C PHE A 112 -0.58 14.90 0.08
N PRO A 113 -1.56 15.28 -0.74
CA PRO A 113 -2.62 14.38 -1.18
C PRO A 113 -2.04 13.29 -2.08
N TRP A 114 -2.70 12.14 -2.11
CA TRP A 114 -2.31 11.07 -3.03
C TRP A 114 -2.20 11.58 -4.46
N SER A 115 -1.16 11.14 -5.15
CA SER A 115 -0.92 11.53 -6.54
C SER A 115 -0.44 10.34 -7.35
N ALA A 116 -1.04 10.15 -8.53
CA ALA A 116 -0.56 9.18 -9.52
C ALA A 116 0.90 9.43 -9.95
N GLY A 117 1.42 10.65 -9.74
CA GLY A 117 2.83 10.97 -9.98
C GLY A 117 3.82 10.18 -9.12
N SER A 118 3.36 9.59 -8.00
CA SER A 118 4.17 8.71 -7.16
C SER A 118 4.21 7.26 -7.65
N MET A 119 3.32 6.88 -8.56
CA MET A 119 3.29 5.54 -9.14
C MET A 119 4.27 5.43 -10.29
N GLN A 120 4.84 4.24 -10.45
CA GLN A 120 5.68 3.91 -11.60
C GLN A 120 4.99 2.80 -12.41
N VAL A 121 4.68 3.09 -13.66
CA VAL A 121 4.13 2.14 -14.64
C VAL A 121 4.80 2.45 -15.97
N LYS A 122 5.73 1.61 -16.39
CA LYS A 122 6.51 1.79 -17.63
C LYS A 122 6.01 0.88 -18.75
N GLY A 123 5.33 -0.21 -18.43
CA GLY A 123 4.95 -1.24 -19.38
C GLY A 123 6.11 -2.12 -19.80
N ASP A 124 7.22 -2.09 -19.07
CA ASP A 124 8.38 -2.97 -19.23
C ASP A 124 8.44 -3.92 -18.04
N VAL A 125 8.54 -5.22 -18.32
CA VAL A 125 8.42 -6.26 -17.28
C VAL A 125 9.53 -6.16 -16.23
N ILE A 126 10.75 -5.84 -16.62
CA ILE A 126 11.89 -5.76 -15.70
C ILE A 126 11.85 -4.46 -14.90
N ALA A 127 11.54 -3.34 -15.56
CA ALA A 127 11.41 -2.04 -14.90
C ALA A 127 10.27 -2.06 -13.87
N ASP A 128 9.11 -2.57 -14.25
CA ASP A 128 7.92 -2.57 -13.40
C ASP A 128 8.12 -3.52 -12.19
N LEU A 129 8.58 -4.75 -12.38
CA LEU A 129 8.86 -5.67 -11.27
C LEU A 129 9.99 -5.20 -10.34
N SER A 130 10.99 -4.48 -10.87
CA SER A 130 12.05 -3.89 -10.04
C SER A 130 11.50 -2.76 -9.15
N GLU A 131 10.60 -1.94 -9.69
CA GLU A 131 9.90 -0.90 -8.91
C GLU A 131 8.98 -1.53 -7.86
N ASP A 132 8.29 -2.62 -8.17
CA ASP A 132 7.41 -3.31 -7.23
C ASP A 132 8.19 -3.83 -6.02
N LEU A 133 9.36 -4.42 -6.24
CA LEU A 133 10.27 -4.81 -5.15
C LEU A 133 10.66 -3.63 -4.27
N ALA A 134 10.98 -2.49 -4.88
CA ALA A 134 11.33 -1.27 -4.15
C ALA A 134 10.12 -0.70 -3.41
N ALA A 135 8.93 -0.75 -4.01
CA ALA A 135 7.69 -0.27 -3.40
C ALA A 135 7.35 -1.03 -2.12
N GLU A 136 7.37 -2.37 -2.16
CA GLU A 136 7.12 -3.21 -0.98
C GLU A 136 8.10 -2.93 0.17
N GLN A 137 9.38 -2.73 -0.15
CA GLN A 137 10.37 -2.40 0.88
C GLN A 137 10.18 -1.00 1.47
N LYS A 138 9.73 -0.02 0.68
CA LYS A 138 9.39 1.33 1.17
C LYS A 138 8.17 1.29 2.09
N ALA A 139 7.11 0.57 1.70
CA ALA A 139 5.93 0.36 2.53
C ALA A 139 6.29 -0.35 3.85
N ARG A 140 7.07 -1.44 3.79
CA ARG A 140 7.56 -2.14 4.98
C ARG A 140 8.32 -1.22 5.94
N VAL A 141 9.22 -0.36 5.43
CA VAL A 141 9.96 0.60 6.27
C VAL A 141 9.01 1.62 6.90
N THR A 142 7.97 2.05 6.19
CA THR A 142 6.96 2.96 6.73
C THR A 142 6.20 2.30 7.88
N TYR A 143 5.80 1.03 7.75
CA TYR A 143 5.21 0.26 8.86
C TYR A 143 6.17 0.13 10.05
N ASP A 144 7.45 -0.17 9.81
CA ASP A 144 8.46 -0.21 10.88
C ASP A 144 8.58 1.14 11.62
N ASN A 145 8.51 2.27 10.89
CA ASN A 145 8.57 3.60 11.49
C ASN A 145 7.31 3.91 12.32
N ILE A 146 6.12 3.52 11.85
CA ILE A 146 4.87 3.64 12.62
C ILE A 146 4.98 2.82 13.92
N LEU A 147 5.44 1.57 13.84
CA LEU A 147 5.62 0.70 15.00
C LEU A 147 6.61 1.24 16.03
N ARG A 148 7.62 2.03 15.60
CA ARG A 148 8.56 2.72 16.52
C ARG A 148 7.93 3.90 17.25
N LEU A 149 6.89 4.51 16.67
CA LEU A 149 6.20 5.68 17.22
C LEU A 149 4.95 5.30 18.04
N SER A 150 4.44 4.09 17.84
CA SER A 150 3.20 3.63 18.47
C SER A 150 3.48 2.69 19.62
N ASP A 151 2.91 2.97 20.79
CA ASP A 151 2.84 2.08 21.95
C ASP A 151 1.45 1.46 22.14
N ASP A 152 0.49 1.75 21.27
CA ASP A 152 -0.86 1.18 21.31
C ASP A 152 -0.85 -0.27 20.79
N PRO A 153 -1.14 -1.27 21.64
CA PRO A 153 -1.10 -2.68 21.24
C PRO A 153 -2.18 -3.03 20.20
N ASP A 154 -3.33 -2.37 20.23
CA ASP A 154 -4.41 -2.64 19.27
C ASP A 154 -4.00 -2.20 17.86
N VAL A 155 -3.38 -1.02 17.75
CA VAL A 155 -2.80 -0.51 16.50
C VAL A 155 -1.62 -1.38 16.05
N ASN A 156 -0.69 -1.65 16.96
CA ASN A 156 0.53 -2.39 16.65
C ASN A 156 0.27 -3.80 16.11
N ASN A 157 -0.79 -4.46 16.56
CA ASN A 157 -1.17 -5.77 16.03
C ASN A 157 -1.55 -5.70 14.55
N VAL A 158 -2.30 -4.68 14.15
CA VAL A 158 -2.68 -4.47 12.74
C VAL A 158 -1.46 -4.09 11.91
N MET A 159 -0.63 -3.15 12.41
CA MET A 159 0.58 -2.72 11.70
C MET A 159 1.58 -3.86 11.49
N ARG A 160 1.75 -4.76 12.48
CA ARG A 160 2.60 -5.94 12.32
C ARG A 160 2.07 -6.90 11.28
N TYR A 161 0.76 -7.13 11.25
CA TYR A 161 0.14 -7.97 10.24
C TYR A 161 0.42 -7.42 8.84
N LEU A 162 0.11 -6.15 8.58
CA LEU A 162 0.34 -5.51 7.28
C LEU A 162 1.83 -5.54 6.91
N ARG A 163 2.72 -5.17 7.83
CA ARG A 163 4.16 -5.26 7.62
C ARG A 163 4.64 -6.64 7.17
N GLU A 164 4.07 -7.72 7.74
CA GLU A 164 4.40 -9.09 7.31
C GLU A 164 3.91 -9.39 5.90
N ARG A 165 2.80 -8.78 5.47
CA ARG A 165 2.32 -8.92 4.09
C ARG A 165 3.28 -8.29 3.08
N GLU A 166 3.86 -7.12 3.40
CA GLU A 166 4.89 -6.49 2.55
C GLU A 166 6.10 -7.42 2.32
N VAL A 167 6.49 -8.19 3.34
CA VAL A 167 7.58 -9.18 3.21
C VAL A 167 7.19 -10.30 2.24
N VAL A 168 5.96 -10.78 2.32
CA VAL A 168 5.44 -11.83 1.43
C VAL A 168 5.33 -11.31 -0.01
N HIS A 169 4.80 -10.10 -0.21
CA HIS A 169 4.70 -9.48 -1.53
C HIS A 169 6.08 -9.27 -2.16
N TYR A 170 7.03 -8.75 -1.39
CA TYR A 170 8.42 -8.61 -1.84
C TYR A 170 9.01 -9.94 -2.33
N GLN A 171 8.81 -11.03 -1.58
CA GLN A 171 9.29 -12.35 -1.98
C GLN A 171 8.63 -12.82 -3.28
N ARG A 172 7.32 -12.63 -3.41
CA ARG A 172 6.56 -12.99 -4.61
C ARG A 172 6.99 -12.19 -5.83
N PHE A 173 7.24 -10.89 -5.70
CA PHE A 173 7.79 -10.07 -6.79
C PHE A 173 9.23 -10.46 -7.15
N GLY A 174 10.04 -10.89 -6.17
CA GLY A 174 11.37 -11.43 -6.42
C GLY A 174 11.34 -12.71 -7.25
N GLU A 175 10.41 -13.61 -6.95
CA GLU A 175 10.19 -14.82 -7.75
C GLU A 175 9.70 -14.48 -9.17
N ALA A 176 8.80 -13.48 -9.28
CA ALA A 176 8.29 -13.00 -10.56
C ALA A 176 9.41 -12.41 -11.43
N LEU A 177 10.28 -11.59 -10.85
CA LEU A 177 11.43 -11.01 -11.56
C LEU A 177 12.39 -12.10 -12.03
N ARG A 178 12.68 -13.10 -11.20
CA ARG A 178 13.49 -14.26 -11.59
C ARG A 178 12.86 -15.02 -12.76
N LEU A 179 11.55 -15.33 -12.67
CA LEU A 179 10.83 -16.04 -13.74
C LEU A 179 10.86 -15.24 -15.06
N ALA A 180 10.66 -13.92 -15.00
CA ALA A 180 10.73 -13.05 -16.18
C ALA A 180 12.15 -13.09 -16.80
N THR A 181 13.18 -12.96 -15.98
CA THR A 181 14.57 -12.98 -16.40
C THR A 181 14.96 -14.34 -17.02
N ASP A 182 14.56 -15.43 -16.39
CA ASP A 182 14.81 -16.79 -16.91
C ASP A 182 14.18 -16.97 -18.29
N LYS A 183 12.92 -16.58 -18.47
CA LYS A 183 12.22 -16.67 -19.75
C LYS A 183 12.83 -15.76 -20.85
N MET A 184 13.34 -14.60 -20.48
CA MET A 184 14.07 -13.71 -21.39
C MET A 184 15.42 -14.33 -21.81
N ASN A 185 16.14 -14.95 -20.87
CA ASN A 185 17.40 -15.61 -21.13
C ASN A 185 17.26 -16.78 -22.11
N GLU A 186 16.21 -17.59 -21.98
CA GLU A 186 15.94 -18.72 -22.89
C GLU A 186 15.87 -18.31 -24.35
N LYS A 187 15.46 -17.07 -24.63
CA LYS A 187 15.24 -16.55 -26.00
C LYS A 187 16.21 -15.45 -26.42
N ASN A 188 17.16 -15.08 -25.57
CA ASN A 188 18.11 -13.97 -25.83
C ASN A 188 17.45 -12.61 -26.11
N PHE A 189 16.37 -12.25 -25.42
CA PHE A 189 15.57 -11.06 -25.69
C PHE A 189 15.90 -9.86 -24.80
N TYR A 190 17.13 -9.70 -24.35
CA TYR A 190 17.50 -8.60 -23.45
C TYR A 190 17.29 -7.18 -24.01
N ALA A 191 17.25 -7.04 -25.32
CA ALA A 191 17.04 -5.77 -25.99
C ALA A 191 15.57 -5.56 -26.41
N VAL A 192 14.68 -6.48 -26.03
CA VAL A 192 13.31 -6.54 -26.56
C VAL A 192 12.34 -6.62 -25.39
N ASN A 193 11.31 -5.80 -25.38
CA ASN A 193 10.23 -5.91 -24.39
C ASN A 193 9.22 -6.97 -24.86
N PRO A 194 9.15 -8.15 -24.20
CA PRO A 194 8.30 -9.24 -24.65
C PRO A 194 6.81 -8.94 -24.55
N ALA A 195 6.39 -7.83 -23.94
CA ALA A 195 5.01 -7.37 -23.94
C ALA A 195 4.58 -6.78 -25.29
N PHE A 196 5.51 -6.18 -26.03
CA PHE A 196 5.24 -5.47 -27.29
C PHE A 196 5.80 -6.14 -28.53
N ASP A 197 6.92 -6.85 -28.37
CA ASP A 197 7.62 -7.48 -29.47
C ASP A 197 7.14 -8.93 -29.65
N ARG A 198 6.05 -9.09 -30.38
CA ARG A 198 5.42 -10.37 -30.70
C ARG A 198 5.78 -10.85 -32.10
#